data_26791f679ef93ca8542fc963cd517302
#
_entry.id   26791f679ef93ca8542fc963cd517302
#
_cell.length_a   1.000
_cell.length_b   1.000
_cell.length_c   1.000
_cell.angle_alpha   90.00
_cell.angle_beta   90.00
_cell.angle_gamma   90.00
#
_symmetry.space_group_name_H-M   'P 1'
#
loop_
_entity.id
_entity.type
_entity.pdbx_description
1 polymer ?
#
loop_
_entity_poly.entity_id
_entity_poly.type
_entity_poly.pdbx_seq_one_letter_code
_entity_poly.pdbx_strand_id
1 'polypeptide(L)'
;MLKSYQNLVMLQNLYRLKALGFTYSDPYVTNRPSVMQELPDNLEALHALVSQCHLCDLSKSRQQSMPGIGNLNADLMIVDAYVSLSEDASHAYYTGKSGESLVNMLEKVIGVRKESVYMTHAVKCKPLGTNTPSSSEFSCCKPYLYKQIEMIKPKVIMTLGAEAYKLLSGDDTPFEQVRGQKVKFDDYIIIPIFHPQYLLRNPSMKAPTLNDLKTIKSAL
;
A
#
# COMPACT_ATOMS: atom_id res chain seq x y z
N MET A 1 27.30 -4.36 7.90
CA MET A 1 27.34 -5.74 8.48
C MET A 1 26.11 -6.60 8.13
N LEU A 2 24.86 -6.07 8.13
CA LEU A 2 23.64 -6.84 7.78
C LEU A 2 23.60 -7.39 6.34
N LYS A 3 24.03 -6.61 5.34
CA LYS A 3 24.11 -7.06 3.94
C LYS A 3 25.06 -8.25 3.73
N SER A 4 26.14 -8.31 4.49
CA SER A 4 27.12 -9.43 4.45
C SER A 4 26.52 -10.74 4.96
N TYR A 5 25.70 -10.69 6.02
CA TYR A 5 25.04 -11.87 6.59
C TYR A 5 23.95 -12.44 5.66
N GLN A 6 23.13 -11.56 5.07
CA GLN A 6 22.10 -11.98 4.11
C GLN A 6 22.72 -12.65 2.87
N ASN A 7 23.81 -12.10 2.36
CA ASN A 7 24.55 -12.68 1.24
C ASN A 7 25.15 -14.04 1.61
N LEU A 8 25.62 -14.23 2.84
CA LEU A 8 26.18 -15.50 3.31
C LEU A 8 25.09 -16.59 3.39
N VAL A 9 23.92 -16.28 3.92
CA VAL A 9 22.75 -17.18 3.99
C VAL A 9 22.28 -17.55 2.59
N MET A 10 22.23 -16.59 1.68
CA MET A 10 21.87 -16.82 0.28
C MET A 10 22.87 -17.76 -0.41
N LEU A 11 24.16 -17.55 -0.19
CA LEU A 11 25.23 -18.39 -0.72
C LEU A 11 25.13 -19.83 -0.18
N GLN A 12 24.88 -20.01 1.11
CA GLN A 12 24.68 -21.32 1.72
C GLN A 12 23.49 -22.07 1.10
N ASN A 13 22.38 -21.38 0.87
CA ASN A 13 21.20 -21.96 0.21
C ASN A 13 21.51 -22.37 -1.24
N LEU A 14 22.27 -21.56 -1.99
CA LEU A 14 22.70 -21.89 -3.34
C LEU A 14 23.59 -23.14 -3.35
N TYR A 15 24.55 -23.27 -2.44
CA TYR A 15 25.37 -24.47 -2.33
C TYR A 15 24.55 -25.71 -1.94
N ARG A 16 23.56 -25.57 -1.06
CA ARG A 16 22.65 -26.67 -0.71
C ARG A 16 21.84 -27.15 -1.93
N LEU A 17 21.30 -26.24 -2.70
CA LEU A 17 20.55 -26.57 -3.91
C LEU A 17 21.45 -27.23 -4.97
N LYS A 18 22.69 -26.76 -5.12
CA LYS A 18 23.70 -27.39 -6.00
C LYS A 18 24.02 -28.81 -5.55
N ALA A 19 24.14 -29.07 -4.26
CA ALA A 19 24.37 -30.42 -3.70
C ALA A 19 23.17 -31.36 -3.94
N LEU A 20 21.95 -30.81 -4.13
CA LEU A 20 20.74 -31.54 -4.49
C LEU A 20 20.59 -31.77 -6.03
N GLY A 21 21.61 -31.40 -6.82
CA GLY A 21 21.63 -31.62 -8.27
C GLY A 21 20.99 -30.48 -9.09
N PHE A 22 20.61 -29.37 -8.49
CA PHE A 22 20.14 -28.21 -9.24
C PHE A 22 21.32 -27.48 -9.88
N THR A 23 21.37 -27.42 -11.21
CA THR A 23 22.36 -26.67 -11.98
C THR A 23 21.83 -25.29 -12.29
N TYR A 24 22.51 -24.26 -11.78
CA TYR A 24 22.18 -22.86 -12.04
C TYR A 24 22.90 -22.36 -13.28
N SER A 25 22.51 -22.83 -14.41
CA SER A 25 22.96 -22.34 -15.71
C SER A 25 21.78 -21.97 -16.59
N ASP A 26 20.81 -21.26 -16.01
CA ASP A 26 19.76 -20.66 -16.83
C ASP A 26 20.31 -19.35 -17.41
N PRO A 27 20.66 -19.31 -18.71
CA PRO A 27 21.14 -18.09 -19.37
C PRO A 27 20.11 -16.96 -19.33
N TYR A 28 18.85 -17.25 -18.98
CA TYR A 28 17.82 -16.24 -18.75
C TYR A 28 17.95 -15.54 -17.38
N VAL A 29 18.69 -16.13 -16.42
CA VAL A 29 18.94 -15.48 -15.11
C VAL A 29 20.01 -14.39 -15.22
N THR A 30 20.93 -14.52 -16.17
CA THR A 30 21.98 -13.50 -16.44
C THR A 30 21.47 -12.32 -17.27
N ASN A 31 20.32 -12.47 -17.93
CA ASN A 31 19.67 -11.43 -18.73
C ASN A 31 18.34 -10.93 -18.14
N ARG A 32 17.99 -11.31 -16.90
CA ARG A 32 17.18 -10.36 -16.15
C ARG A 32 18.06 -9.14 -15.96
N PRO A 33 17.74 -8.02 -16.60
CA PRO A 33 18.38 -6.82 -16.19
C PRO A 33 18.16 -6.76 -14.68
N SER A 34 19.22 -6.72 -13.92
CA SER A 34 19.25 -6.12 -12.59
C SER A 34 19.09 -4.60 -12.77
N VAL A 35 18.19 -4.24 -13.63
CA VAL A 35 17.55 -2.97 -13.64
C VAL A 35 16.53 -3.11 -12.51
N MET A 36 16.98 -2.84 -11.28
CA MET A 36 16.22 -1.89 -10.51
C MET A 36 16.16 -0.68 -11.45
N GLN A 37 15.20 -0.69 -12.34
CA GLN A 37 14.86 0.43 -13.17
C GLN A 37 14.59 1.51 -12.15
N GLU A 38 15.47 2.48 -12.05
CA GLU A 38 15.29 3.58 -11.12
C GLU A 38 13.90 4.10 -11.40
N LEU A 39 13.02 3.99 -10.41
CA LEU A 39 11.66 4.44 -10.59
C LEU A 39 11.72 5.94 -10.86
N PRO A 40 10.93 6.46 -11.79
CA PRO A 40 11.00 7.85 -12.17
C PRO A 40 10.67 8.77 -10.99
N ASP A 41 11.35 9.91 -10.92
CA ASP A 41 11.11 10.99 -9.94
C ASP A 41 9.93 11.91 -10.37
N ASN A 42 9.10 11.44 -11.27
CA ASN A 42 7.91 12.11 -11.76
C ASN A 42 6.69 11.19 -11.56
N LEU A 43 5.66 11.71 -10.90
CA LEU A 43 4.49 10.92 -10.54
C LEU A 43 3.68 10.47 -11.78
N GLU A 44 3.61 11.29 -12.82
CA GLU A 44 2.92 10.92 -14.08
C GLU A 44 3.61 9.73 -14.74
N ALA A 45 4.95 9.76 -14.81
CA ALA A 45 5.73 8.65 -15.35
C ALA A 45 5.60 7.39 -14.47
N LEU A 46 5.56 7.54 -13.12
CA LEU A 46 5.31 6.43 -12.22
C LEU A 46 3.90 5.86 -12.41
N HIS A 47 2.89 6.71 -12.58
CA HIS A 47 1.52 6.29 -12.86
C HIS A 47 1.42 5.53 -14.20
N ALA A 48 2.12 5.98 -15.23
CA ALA A 48 2.19 5.29 -16.51
C ALA A 48 2.80 3.89 -16.37
N LEU A 49 3.90 3.75 -15.61
CA LEU A 49 4.50 2.46 -15.31
C LEU A 49 3.55 1.53 -14.53
N VAL A 50 2.87 2.04 -13.52
CA VAL A 50 1.87 1.27 -12.76
C VAL A 50 0.73 0.83 -13.65
N SER A 51 0.25 1.70 -14.55
CA SER A 51 -0.84 1.40 -15.47
C SER A 51 -0.50 0.24 -16.43
N GLN A 52 0.76 0.14 -16.83
CA GLN A 52 1.27 -0.91 -17.71
C GLN A 52 1.97 -2.06 -16.98
N CYS A 53 1.87 -2.12 -15.64
CA CYS A 53 2.60 -3.09 -14.82
C CYS A 53 2.11 -4.52 -15.07
N HIS A 54 3.04 -5.47 -15.24
CA HIS A 54 2.82 -6.90 -15.38
C HIS A 54 3.72 -7.72 -14.45
N LEU A 55 4.10 -7.18 -13.28
CA LEU A 55 5.07 -7.82 -12.38
C LEU A 55 4.50 -9.00 -11.59
N CYS A 56 3.18 -9.13 -11.48
CA CYS A 56 2.53 -10.23 -10.76
C CYS A 56 1.26 -10.70 -11.48
N ASP A 57 0.71 -11.84 -11.03
CA ASP A 57 -0.44 -12.48 -11.65
C ASP A 57 -1.75 -11.65 -11.57
N LEU A 58 -1.85 -10.70 -10.66
CA LEU A 58 -3.01 -9.80 -10.57
C LEU A 58 -3.19 -8.95 -11.82
N SER A 59 -2.13 -8.74 -12.60
CA SER A 59 -2.21 -8.04 -13.89
C SER A 59 -3.08 -8.76 -14.94
N LYS A 60 -3.28 -10.07 -14.78
CA LYS A 60 -4.07 -10.90 -15.69
C LYS A 60 -5.58 -10.86 -15.41
N SER A 61 -5.97 -10.45 -14.19
CA SER A 61 -7.35 -10.51 -13.71
C SER A 61 -7.98 -9.16 -13.39
N ARG A 62 -7.19 -8.10 -13.28
CA ARG A 62 -7.67 -6.74 -13.10
C ARG A 62 -8.29 -6.20 -14.39
N GLN A 63 -9.24 -5.31 -14.30
CA GLN A 63 -9.66 -4.48 -15.44
C GLN A 63 -8.64 -3.38 -15.68
N GLN A 64 -8.24 -2.67 -14.59
CA GLN A 64 -7.21 -1.64 -14.63
C GLN A 64 -6.45 -1.58 -13.30
N SER A 65 -5.17 -1.20 -13.34
CA SER A 65 -4.44 -0.85 -12.13
C SER A 65 -4.82 0.56 -11.67
N MET A 66 -4.76 0.77 -10.34
CA MET A 66 -5.07 2.06 -9.73
C MET A 66 -3.78 2.68 -9.16
N PRO A 67 -3.11 3.58 -9.91
CA PRO A 67 -1.79 4.08 -9.51
C PRO A 67 -1.84 5.01 -8.29
N GLY A 68 -2.90 5.75 -8.08
CA GLY A 68 -3.10 6.75 -7.04
C GLY A 68 -3.76 8.00 -7.60
N ILE A 69 -4.33 8.83 -6.73
CA ILE A 69 -5.02 10.08 -7.10
C ILE A 69 -4.89 11.12 -5.98
N GLY A 70 -4.84 12.38 -6.33
CA GLY A 70 -4.93 13.50 -5.40
C GLY A 70 -3.82 14.51 -5.52
N ASN A 71 -3.61 15.27 -4.45
CA ASN A 71 -2.64 16.36 -4.41
C ASN A 71 -1.21 15.84 -4.24
N LEU A 72 -0.28 16.31 -5.07
CA LEU A 72 1.15 15.96 -5.00
C LEU A 72 1.86 16.54 -3.78
N ASN A 73 1.29 17.59 -3.18
CA ASN A 73 1.80 18.25 -1.97
C ASN A 73 0.85 17.99 -0.79
N ALA A 74 0.30 16.77 -0.70
CA ALA A 74 -0.63 16.42 0.35
C ALA A 74 0.07 16.19 1.69
N ASP A 75 -0.36 16.89 2.74
CA ASP A 75 0.07 16.61 4.11
C ASP A 75 -0.50 15.27 4.63
N LEU A 76 -1.67 14.86 4.12
CA LEU A 76 -2.32 13.59 4.42
C LEU A 76 -2.33 12.66 3.22
N MET A 77 -1.72 11.50 3.38
CA MET A 77 -1.80 10.40 2.43
C MET A 77 -2.68 9.28 2.98
N ILE A 78 -3.55 8.74 2.15
CA ILE A 78 -4.42 7.61 2.50
C ILE A 78 -3.91 6.37 1.77
N VAL A 79 -3.66 5.31 2.53
CA VAL A 79 -3.22 4.02 1.98
C VAL A 79 -4.25 2.96 2.33
N ASP A 80 -4.91 2.42 1.31
CA ASP A 80 -5.71 1.21 1.44
C ASP A 80 -4.89 -0.04 1.10
N ALA A 81 -5.34 -1.21 1.48
CA ALA A 81 -4.60 -2.45 1.26
C ALA A 81 -4.54 -2.81 -0.23
N TYR A 82 -5.68 -2.84 -0.90
CA TYR A 82 -5.80 -3.23 -2.32
C TYR A 82 -7.08 -2.70 -2.95
N VAL A 83 -7.11 -2.70 -4.27
CA VAL A 83 -8.24 -2.21 -5.06
C VAL A 83 -9.47 -3.08 -4.84
N SER A 84 -10.58 -2.47 -4.51
CA SER A 84 -11.88 -3.13 -4.31
C SER A 84 -12.54 -3.51 -5.64
N LEU A 85 -13.55 -4.40 -5.59
CA LEU A 85 -14.32 -4.78 -6.77
C LEU A 85 -15.04 -3.59 -7.41
N SER A 86 -15.56 -2.67 -6.61
CA SER A 86 -16.26 -1.48 -7.11
C SER A 86 -15.32 -0.49 -7.78
N GLU A 87 -14.10 -0.32 -7.27
CA GLU A 87 -13.09 0.54 -7.85
C GLU A 87 -12.55 -0.03 -9.16
N ASP A 88 -12.26 -1.35 -9.20
CA ASP A 88 -11.82 -2.04 -10.42
C ASP A 88 -12.88 -1.94 -11.54
N ALA A 89 -14.17 -2.07 -11.18
CA ALA A 89 -15.27 -1.99 -12.14
C ALA A 89 -15.57 -0.57 -12.62
N SER A 90 -15.43 0.44 -11.76
CA SER A 90 -15.75 1.84 -12.09
C SER A 90 -14.54 2.65 -12.54
N HIS A 91 -13.32 2.12 -12.36
CA HIS A 91 -12.04 2.81 -12.56
C HIS A 91 -11.95 4.14 -11.78
N ALA A 92 -12.58 4.21 -10.62
CA ALA A 92 -12.65 5.43 -9.82
C ALA A 92 -12.41 5.14 -8.33
N TYR A 93 -11.71 6.09 -7.69
CA TYR A 93 -11.51 6.10 -6.23
C TYR A 93 -12.76 6.60 -5.52
N TYR A 94 -12.86 6.33 -4.22
CA TYR A 94 -13.97 6.79 -3.36
C TYR A 94 -15.36 6.30 -3.80
N THR A 95 -15.44 5.11 -4.41
CA THR A 95 -16.68 4.57 -4.95
C THR A 95 -17.54 3.85 -3.91
N GLY A 96 -18.84 3.87 -4.14
CA GLY A 96 -19.83 3.19 -3.32
C GLY A 96 -19.93 3.76 -1.90
N LYS A 97 -20.71 3.08 -1.05
CA LYS A 97 -20.95 3.50 0.34
C LYS A 97 -19.68 3.62 1.18
N SER A 98 -18.67 2.79 0.90
CA SER A 98 -17.38 2.84 1.59
C SER A 98 -16.63 4.12 1.25
N GLY A 99 -16.56 4.48 -0.04
CA GLY A 99 -15.95 5.72 -0.51
C GLY A 99 -16.66 6.96 0.02
N GLU A 100 -17.99 7.00 -0.03
CA GLU A 100 -18.80 8.08 0.56
C GLU A 100 -18.52 8.23 2.06
N SER A 101 -18.44 7.10 2.78
CA SER A 101 -18.10 7.10 4.20
C SER A 101 -16.71 7.69 4.44
N LEU A 102 -15.71 7.35 3.63
CA LEU A 102 -14.36 7.88 3.73
C LEU A 102 -14.35 9.40 3.46
N VAL A 103 -15.02 9.87 2.41
CA VAL A 103 -15.14 11.31 2.11
C VAL A 103 -15.79 12.06 3.27
N ASN A 104 -16.86 11.50 3.87
CA ASN A 104 -17.47 12.10 5.04
C ASN A 104 -16.53 12.18 6.26
N MET A 105 -15.67 11.18 6.46
CA MET A 105 -14.65 11.21 7.53
C MET A 105 -13.63 12.32 7.28
N LEU A 106 -13.16 12.46 6.05
CA LEU A 106 -12.21 13.50 5.67
C LEU A 106 -12.80 14.90 5.88
N GLU A 107 -13.95 15.17 5.29
CA GLU A 107 -14.52 16.51 5.24
C GLU A 107 -15.19 16.93 6.54
N LYS A 108 -15.98 16.04 7.18
CA LYS A 108 -16.78 16.38 8.35
C LYS A 108 -16.05 16.23 9.68
N VAL A 109 -15.03 15.34 9.75
CA VAL A 109 -14.32 15.06 11.01
C VAL A 109 -12.90 15.63 10.98
N ILE A 110 -12.10 15.27 9.99
CA ILE A 110 -10.73 15.77 9.87
C ILE A 110 -10.77 17.26 9.43
N GLY A 111 -11.68 17.63 8.54
CA GLY A 111 -11.84 18.99 8.02
C GLY A 111 -10.97 19.26 6.79
N VAL A 112 -10.60 18.22 6.04
CA VAL A 112 -9.83 18.31 4.79
C VAL A 112 -10.69 17.88 3.62
N ARG A 113 -10.56 18.57 2.47
CA ARG A 113 -11.26 18.19 1.25
C ARG A 113 -10.56 16.97 0.63
N LYS A 114 -11.31 16.09 -0.03
CA LYS A 114 -10.76 14.90 -0.69
C LYS A 114 -9.72 15.24 -1.77
N GLU A 115 -9.83 16.41 -2.42
CA GLU A 115 -8.87 16.88 -3.41
C GLU A 115 -7.54 17.34 -2.81
N SER A 116 -7.49 17.63 -1.51
CA SER A 116 -6.26 18.05 -0.81
C SER A 116 -5.43 16.90 -0.28
N VAL A 117 -5.95 15.68 -0.30
CA VAL A 117 -5.26 14.47 0.13
C VAL A 117 -4.73 13.68 -1.07
N TYR A 118 -3.81 12.76 -0.83
CA TYR A 118 -3.39 11.79 -1.82
C TYR A 118 -3.85 10.38 -1.40
N MET A 119 -4.58 9.69 -2.27
CA MET A 119 -5.06 8.33 -2.03
C MET A 119 -4.39 7.33 -2.95
N THR A 120 -3.97 6.20 -2.38
CA THR A 120 -3.43 5.07 -3.12
C THR A 120 -3.72 3.76 -2.39
N HIS A 121 -3.36 2.65 -3.05
CA HIS A 121 -3.43 1.30 -2.49
C HIS A 121 -2.02 0.72 -2.32
N ALA A 122 -1.81 -0.14 -1.32
CA ALA A 122 -0.56 -0.87 -1.18
C ALA A 122 -0.34 -1.83 -2.35
N VAL A 123 -1.41 -2.52 -2.78
CA VAL A 123 -1.45 -3.31 -4.01
C VAL A 123 -2.36 -2.62 -5.03
N LYS A 124 -1.80 -2.22 -6.18
CA LYS A 124 -2.44 -1.37 -7.20
C LYS A 124 -3.48 -2.11 -8.06
N CYS A 125 -3.75 -3.36 -7.77
CA CYS A 125 -4.65 -4.23 -8.53
C CYS A 125 -5.65 -4.89 -7.61
N LYS A 126 -6.81 -5.28 -8.16
CA LYS A 126 -7.81 -6.07 -7.45
C LYS A 126 -7.30 -7.52 -7.30
N PRO A 127 -7.31 -8.09 -6.09
CA PRO A 127 -7.00 -9.50 -5.88
C PRO A 127 -8.02 -10.43 -6.55
N LEU A 128 -7.60 -11.69 -6.81
CA LEU A 128 -8.48 -12.72 -7.38
C LEU A 128 -9.54 -13.16 -6.35
N GLY A 129 -10.79 -13.12 -6.77
CA GLY A 129 -11.92 -13.55 -5.93
C GLY A 129 -12.07 -12.69 -4.67
N THR A 130 -12.16 -13.36 -3.52
CA THR A 130 -12.28 -12.74 -2.18
C THR A 130 -10.98 -12.79 -1.39
N ASN A 131 -9.87 -13.16 -2.03
CA ASN A 131 -8.59 -13.34 -1.38
C ASN A 131 -7.92 -12.00 -1.08
N THR A 132 -7.07 -11.99 -0.05
CA THR A 132 -6.11 -10.91 0.16
C THR A 132 -4.89 -11.13 -0.74
N PRO A 133 -4.16 -10.07 -1.12
CA PRO A 133 -2.93 -10.21 -1.89
C PRO A 133 -1.91 -11.07 -1.14
N SER A 134 -1.20 -11.92 -1.87
CA SER A 134 -0.08 -12.67 -1.33
C SER A 134 1.12 -11.77 -1.03
N SER A 135 2.04 -12.25 -0.18
CA SER A 135 3.28 -11.51 0.13
C SER A 135 4.12 -11.25 -1.13
N SER A 136 4.09 -12.15 -2.12
CA SER A 136 4.81 -11.97 -3.39
C SER A 136 4.17 -10.88 -4.24
N GLU A 137 2.84 -10.81 -4.32
CA GLU A 137 2.11 -9.76 -5.05
C GLU A 137 2.34 -8.39 -4.43
N PHE A 138 2.32 -8.30 -3.10
CA PHE A 138 2.67 -7.06 -2.41
C PHE A 138 4.13 -6.66 -2.66
N SER A 139 5.07 -7.61 -2.61
CA SER A 139 6.49 -7.34 -2.86
C SER A 139 6.73 -6.74 -4.24
N CYS A 140 5.94 -7.12 -5.26
CA CYS A 140 5.98 -6.51 -6.58
C CYS A 140 5.46 -5.07 -6.61
N CYS A 141 4.45 -4.75 -5.79
CA CYS A 141 3.84 -3.42 -5.71
C CYS A 141 4.56 -2.47 -4.74
N LYS A 142 5.26 -3.02 -3.75
CA LYS A 142 5.92 -2.27 -2.67
C LYS A 142 6.82 -1.13 -3.18
N PRO A 143 7.69 -1.29 -4.19
CA PRO A 143 8.54 -0.21 -4.70
C PRO A 143 7.75 1.00 -5.18
N TYR A 144 6.60 0.80 -5.84
CA TYR A 144 5.74 1.88 -6.30
C TYR A 144 5.12 2.68 -5.14
N LEU A 145 4.66 1.98 -4.08
CA LEU A 145 4.11 2.63 -2.90
C LEU A 145 5.14 3.52 -2.21
N TYR A 146 6.34 2.97 -1.96
CA TYR A 146 7.41 3.73 -1.29
C TYR A 146 7.90 4.90 -2.14
N LYS A 147 7.97 4.75 -3.47
CA LYS A 147 8.30 5.86 -4.37
C LYS A 147 7.24 6.97 -4.33
N GLN A 148 5.96 6.62 -4.21
CA GLN A 148 4.89 7.60 -4.01
C GLN A 148 5.06 8.35 -2.68
N ILE A 149 5.36 7.65 -1.59
CA ILE A 149 5.59 8.28 -0.28
C ILE A 149 6.81 9.22 -0.35
N GLU A 150 7.89 8.80 -0.99
CA GLU A 150 9.10 9.61 -1.19
C GLU A 150 8.82 10.90 -1.96
N MET A 151 7.99 10.83 -2.99
CA MET A 151 7.63 12.00 -3.82
C MET A 151 6.62 12.92 -3.16
N ILE A 152 5.59 12.38 -2.51
CA ILE A 152 4.53 13.15 -1.84
C ILE A 152 5.01 13.75 -0.53
N LYS A 153 5.88 13.05 0.21
CA LYS A 153 6.42 13.44 1.53
C LYS A 153 5.31 13.87 2.51
N PRO A 154 4.29 13.02 2.73
CA PRO A 154 3.19 13.38 3.61
C PRO A 154 3.66 13.49 5.07
N LYS A 155 3.04 14.37 5.87
CA LYS A 155 3.24 14.41 7.32
C LYS A 155 2.61 13.20 8.00
N VAL A 156 1.43 12.81 7.51
CA VAL A 156 0.62 11.74 8.08
C VAL A 156 0.19 10.78 6.97
N ILE A 157 0.36 9.48 7.23
CA ILE A 157 -0.23 8.41 6.43
C ILE A 157 -1.35 7.76 7.23
N MET A 158 -2.59 7.89 6.77
CA MET A 158 -3.74 7.19 7.28
C MET A 158 -3.89 5.85 6.57
N THR A 159 -3.74 4.72 7.29
CA THR A 159 -3.98 3.39 6.72
C THR A 159 -5.40 2.92 7.01
N LEU A 160 -6.07 2.34 6.00
CA LEU A 160 -7.43 1.85 6.11
C LEU A 160 -7.45 0.35 6.46
N GLY A 161 -7.66 0.06 7.74
CA GLY A 161 -7.72 -1.30 8.28
C GLY A 161 -6.37 -1.93 8.61
N ALA A 162 -6.44 -3.10 9.23
CA ALA A 162 -5.27 -3.85 9.71
C ALA A 162 -4.34 -4.27 8.57
N GLU A 163 -4.90 -4.70 7.45
CA GLU A 163 -4.13 -5.19 6.30
C GLU A 163 -3.26 -4.07 5.70
N ALA A 164 -3.82 -2.89 5.47
CA ALA A 164 -3.07 -1.75 4.95
C ALA A 164 -1.93 -1.33 5.90
N TYR A 165 -2.19 -1.33 7.21
CA TYR A 165 -1.18 -1.06 8.22
C TYR A 165 -0.05 -2.07 8.18
N LYS A 166 -0.38 -3.37 8.23
CA LYS A 166 0.60 -4.46 8.18
C LYS A 166 1.45 -4.43 6.89
N LEU A 167 0.82 -4.22 5.74
CA LEU A 167 1.52 -4.15 4.45
C LEU A 167 2.51 -2.96 4.41
N LEU A 168 2.14 -1.81 4.97
CA LEU A 168 2.99 -0.63 4.96
C LEU A 168 4.10 -0.69 6.02
N SER A 169 3.75 -1.00 7.28
CA SER A 169 4.69 -0.96 8.40
C SER A 169 5.53 -2.24 8.55
N GLY A 170 5.01 -3.38 8.09
CA GLY A 170 5.59 -4.69 8.38
C GLY A 170 5.41 -5.13 9.84
N ASP A 171 4.60 -4.41 10.63
CA ASP A 171 4.35 -4.65 12.04
C ASP A 171 3.17 -5.61 12.21
N ASP A 172 3.36 -6.67 13.01
CA ASP A 172 2.35 -7.68 13.31
C ASP A 172 1.62 -7.42 14.65
N THR A 173 1.82 -6.25 15.26
CA THR A 173 1.11 -5.86 16.49
C THR A 173 -0.40 -5.92 16.26
N PRO A 174 -1.19 -6.49 17.20
CA PRO A 174 -2.64 -6.55 17.08
C PRO A 174 -3.24 -5.18 16.78
N PHE A 175 -4.08 -5.11 15.77
CA PHE A 175 -4.63 -3.86 15.23
C PHE A 175 -5.30 -2.98 16.28
N GLU A 176 -6.00 -3.60 17.24
CA GLU A 176 -6.69 -2.91 18.33
C GLU A 176 -5.75 -2.12 19.23
N GLN A 177 -4.47 -2.48 19.27
CA GLN A 177 -3.45 -1.78 20.08
C GLN A 177 -2.83 -0.61 19.33
N VAL A 178 -2.78 -0.65 18.01
CA VAL A 178 -2.13 0.37 17.18
C VAL A 178 -3.10 1.35 16.54
N ARG A 179 -4.40 1.00 16.38
CA ARG A 179 -5.38 1.88 15.76
C ARG A 179 -5.51 3.20 16.52
N GLY A 180 -5.57 4.29 15.80
CA GLY A 180 -5.64 5.65 16.35
C GLY A 180 -4.36 6.13 17.03
N GLN A 181 -3.30 5.31 17.10
CA GLN A 181 -2.01 5.71 17.67
C GLN A 181 -1.13 6.36 16.59
N LYS A 182 -0.29 7.30 17.03
CA LYS A 182 0.74 7.92 16.19
C LYS A 182 1.97 7.01 16.15
N VAL A 183 2.08 6.18 15.14
CA VAL A 183 3.23 5.30 14.94
C VAL A 183 4.27 6.05 14.10
N LYS A 184 5.40 6.39 14.68
CA LYS A 184 6.49 7.06 13.95
C LYS A 184 7.17 6.05 13.01
N PHE A 185 7.32 6.42 11.75
CA PHE A 185 7.95 5.61 10.73
C PHE A 185 8.79 6.52 9.82
N ASP A 186 10.12 6.42 9.93
CA ASP A 186 11.06 7.33 9.25
C ASP A 186 10.69 8.81 9.44
N ASP A 187 10.38 9.53 8.36
CA ASP A 187 10.07 10.95 8.35
C ASP A 187 8.56 11.28 8.42
N TYR A 188 7.70 10.27 8.54
CA TYR A 188 6.24 10.44 8.59
C TYR A 188 5.60 9.67 9.76
N ILE A 189 4.34 9.95 10.03
CA ILE A 189 3.56 9.30 11.07
C ILE A 189 2.49 8.43 10.40
N ILE A 190 2.42 7.14 10.76
CA ILE A 190 1.31 6.27 10.37
C ILE A 190 0.25 6.30 11.47
N ILE A 191 -1.01 6.51 11.09
CA ILE A 191 -2.16 6.42 11.99
C ILE A 191 -3.16 5.44 11.36
N PRO A 192 -3.23 4.19 11.85
CA PRO A 192 -4.19 3.21 11.35
C PRO A 192 -5.59 3.47 11.90
N ILE A 193 -6.61 3.33 11.05
CA ILE A 193 -8.02 3.42 11.42
C ILE A 193 -8.79 2.21 10.89
N PHE A 194 -9.98 1.94 11.42
CA PHE A 194 -10.85 0.95 10.83
C PHE A 194 -11.21 1.29 9.38
N HIS A 195 -11.19 0.28 8.53
CA HIS A 195 -11.59 0.43 7.13
C HIS A 195 -13.07 0.88 7.06
N PRO A 196 -13.44 1.86 6.19
CA PRO A 196 -14.81 2.35 6.09
C PRO A 196 -15.85 1.25 5.85
N GLN A 197 -15.52 0.24 5.06
CA GLN A 197 -16.40 -0.91 4.81
C GLN A 197 -16.67 -1.72 6.09
N TYR A 198 -15.68 -1.85 6.98
CA TYR A 198 -15.87 -2.50 8.29
C TYR A 198 -16.85 -1.72 9.16
N LEU A 199 -16.76 -0.39 9.16
CA LEU A 199 -17.65 0.49 9.93
C LEU A 199 -19.10 0.47 9.44
N LEU A 200 -19.32 0.21 8.15
CA LEU A 200 -20.68 0.03 7.61
C LEU A 200 -21.32 -1.25 8.14
N ARG A 201 -20.53 -2.30 8.38
CA ARG A 201 -21.01 -3.58 8.94
C ARG A 201 -21.04 -3.57 10.47
N ASN A 202 -20.24 -2.72 11.11
CA ASN A 202 -20.09 -2.64 12.56
C ASN A 202 -20.27 -1.19 13.05
N PRO A 203 -21.53 -0.68 13.10
CA PRO A 203 -21.79 0.72 13.45
C PRO A 203 -21.29 1.14 14.84
N SER A 204 -21.19 0.21 15.80
CA SER A 204 -20.65 0.45 17.14
C SER A 204 -19.20 0.93 17.14
N MET A 205 -18.43 0.58 16.10
CA MET A 205 -17.04 0.99 15.96
C MET A 205 -16.86 2.42 15.42
N LYS A 206 -17.95 3.10 15.02
CA LYS A 206 -17.88 4.49 14.56
C LYS A 206 -17.43 5.45 15.64
N ALA A 207 -17.93 5.29 16.88
CA ALA A 207 -17.56 6.16 17.99
C ALA A 207 -16.06 6.07 18.35
N PRO A 208 -15.44 4.89 18.51
CA PRO A 208 -13.99 4.78 18.64
C PRO A 208 -13.22 5.40 17.45
N THR A 209 -13.68 5.18 16.22
CA THR A 209 -13.02 5.72 15.03
C THR A 209 -13.06 7.25 14.97
N LEU A 210 -14.07 7.90 15.52
CA LEU A 210 -14.09 9.37 15.63
C LEU A 210 -12.90 9.90 16.45
N ASN A 211 -12.48 9.19 17.48
CA ASN A 211 -11.29 9.56 18.24
C ASN A 211 -10.01 9.37 17.44
N ASP A 212 -9.93 8.27 16.66
CA ASP A 212 -8.79 8.02 15.78
C ASP A 212 -8.66 9.14 14.72
N LEU A 213 -9.79 9.58 14.15
CA LEU A 213 -9.82 10.69 13.18
C LEU A 213 -9.43 12.04 13.81
N LYS A 214 -9.79 12.28 15.09
CA LYS A 214 -9.32 13.46 15.82
C LYS A 214 -7.81 13.43 16.04
N THR A 215 -7.22 12.25 16.25
CA THR A 215 -5.76 12.08 16.34
C THR A 215 -5.09 12.48 15.02
N ILE A 216 -5.65 12.06 13.87
CA ILE A 216 -5.17 12.48 12.55
C ILE A 216 -5.25 13.99 12.41
N LYS A 217 -6.41 14.59 12.71
CA LYS A 217 -6.60 16.06 12.65
C LYS A 217 -5.57 16.82 13.47
N SER A 218 -5.19 16.29 14.64
CA SER A 218 -4.20 16.92 15.52
C SER A 218 -2.76 16.75 15.07
N ALA A 219 -2.51 15.88 14.07
CA ALA A 219 -1.19 15.57 13.55
C ALA A 219 -0.89 16.31 12.22
N LEU A 220 -1.93 16.85 11.57
CA LEU A 220 -1.86 17.71 10.39
C LEU A 220 -1.58 19.14 10.74
#